data_e0425907e72be80738397949b498468e
#
_entry.id   e0425907e72be80738397949b498468e
#
_cell.length_a   1.000
_cell.length_b   1.000
_cell.length_c   1.000
_cell.angle_alpha   90.00
_cell.angle_beta   90.00
_cell.angle_gamma   90.00
#
_symmetry.space_group_name_H-M   'P 1'
#
loop_
_entity.id
_entity.type
_entity.pdbx_description
1 polymer ?
#
loop_
_entity_poly.entity_id
_entity_poly.type
_entity_poly.pdbx_seq_one_letter_code
_entity_poly.pdbx_strand_id
1 'polypeptide(L)'
;ARFATAKAANLYHRALIHRVLPGYDASLYVDGNIRLLGPSRALFDALHDHGAAVMLHRHPLRDSVAQEANAVLGSSKIGASSLCKDELEAYRREGFPDDVGLAETGIILKNHHHPQLDRAMELWWTLFEKYATRDQLSFPYVIWKTGLDILWILDVPFLLQKIFDIMFRK
;
A
#
# COMPACT_ATOMS: atom_id res chain seq x y z
N ALA A 1 1.19 25.99 1.74
CA ALA A 1 1.62 24.62 2.03
C ALA A 1 1.40 23.76 0.78
N ARG A 2 2.31 22.82 0.48
CA ARG A 2 2.23 21.95 -0.72
C ARG A 2 1.04 20.98 -0.66
N PHE A 3 0.59 20.61 0.54
CA PHE A 3 -0.50 19.66 0.77
C PHE A 3 -1.59 20.27 1.66
N ALA A 4 -2.85 19.97 1.33
CA ALA A 4 -4.01 20.45 2.08
C ALA A 4 -4.16 19.80 3.47
N THR A 5 -3.66 18.56 3.64
CA THR A 5 -3.78 17.79 4.88
C THR A 5 -2.51 16.97 5.17
N ALA A 6 -2.28 16.63 6.43
CA ALA A 6 -1.21 15.72 6.83
C ALA A 6 -1.38 14.32 6.21
N LYS A 7 -2.63 13.85 6.03
CA LYS A 7 -2.95 12.59 5.35
C LYS A 7 -2.48 12.62 3.90
N ALA A 8 -2.74 13.71 3.16
CA ALA A 8 -2.28 13.87 1.78
C ALA A 8 -0.75 13.91 1.69
N ALA A 9 -0.08 14.64 2.61
CA ALA A 9 1.38 14.67 2.67
C ALA A 9 1.97 13.28 2.93
N ASN A 10 1.40 12.53 3.88
CA ASN A 10 1.86 11.18 4.19
C ASN A 10 1.72 10.26 2.97
N LEU A 11 0.54 10.23 2.33
CA LEU A 11 0.33 9.34 1.20
C LEU A 11 1.16 9.74 -0.03
N TYR A 12 1.37 11.03 -0.27
CA TYR A 12 2.26 11.49 -1.33
C TYR A 12 3.66 10.89 -1.17
N HIS A 13 4.25 11.00 0.02
CA HIS A 13 5.57 10.43 0.29
C HIS A 13 5.53 8.89 0.29
N ARG A 14 4.45 8.29 0.81
CA ARG A 14 4.27 6.85 0.76
C ARG A 14 4.19 6.34 -0.68
N ALA A 15 3.43 6.98 -1.55
CA ALA A 15 3.29 6.58 -2.95
C ALA A 15 4.54 6.95 -3.78
N LEU A 16 4.95 8.21 -3.77
CA LEU A 16 5.90 8.77 -4.72
C LEU A 16 7.31 9.00 -4.15
N ILE A 17 7.71 8.24 -3.12
CA ILE A 17 9.02 8.40 -2.48
C ILE A 17 10.20 8.23 -3.45
N HIS A 18 10.08 7.35 -4.44
CA HIS A 18 11.09 7.15 -5.49
C HIS A 18 11.37 8.42 -6.31
N ARG A 19 10.38 9.31 -6.46
CA ARG A 19 10.54 10.62 -7.09
C ARG A 19 11.11 11.68 -6.13
N VAL A 20 10.88 11.50 -4.83
CA VAL A 20 11.38 12.42 -3.78
C VAL A 20 12.84 12.12 -3.44
N LEU A 21 13.22 10.86 -3.51
CA LEU A 21 14.57 10.36 -3.20
C LEU A 21 15.18 9.64 -4.43
N PRO A 22 15.45 10.36 -5.53
CA PRO A 22 15.88 9.75 -6.79
C PRO A 22 17.29 9.15 -6.75
N GLY A 23 18.09 9.47 -5.72
CA GLY A 23 19.43 8.91 -5.52
C GLY A 23 19.48 7.60 -4.73
N TYR A 24 18.33 6.99 -4.46
CA TYR A 24 18.23 5.71 -3.74
C TYR A 24 17.61 4.64 -4.62
N ASP A 25 18.16 3.42 -4.57
CA ASP A 25 17.70 2.28 -5.36
C ASP A 25 16.40 1.66 -4.82
N ALA A 26 16.17 1.77 -3.52
CA ALA A 26 15.00 1.23 -2.86
C ALA A 26 14.63 2.02 -1.61
N SER A 27 13.40 1.86 -1.14
CA SER A 27 12.91 2.47 0.10
C SER A 27 12.03 1.52 0.90
N LEU A 28 12.10 1.66 2.22
CA LEU A 28 11.19 1.03 3.17
C LEU A 28 10.33 2.11 3.83
N TYR A 29 9.02 2.07 3.57
CA TYR A 29 8.04 2.85 4.33
C TYR A 29 7.52 2.02 5.50
N VAL A 30 7.37 2.67 6.64
CA VAL A 30 6.82 2.07 7.87
C VAL A 30 5.88 3.06 8.53
N ASP A 31 4.67 2.63 8.87
CA ASP A 31 3.71 3.47 9.61
C ASP A 31 4.25 3.84 11.01
N GLY A 32 3.90 5.01 11.52
CA GLY A 32 4.40 5.55 12.79
C GLY A 32 4.03 4.76 14.04
N ASN A 33 3.15 3.76 13.95
CA ASN A 33 2.81 2.82 15.01
C ASN A 33 3.55 1.48 14.89
N ILE A 34 4.47 1.34 13.94
CA ILE A 34 5.28 0.15 13.72
C ILE A 34 6.72 0.46 14.11
N ARG A 35 7.32 -0.42 14.88
CA ARG A 35 8.71 -0.33 15.31
C ARG A 35 9.56 -1.34 14.58
N LEU A 36 10.68 -0.89 14.02
CA LEU A 36 11.71 -1.76 13.46
C LEU A 36 12.56 -2.34 14.62
N LEU A 37 12.63 -3.66 14.73
CA LEU A 37 13.34 -4.36 15.82
C LEU A 37 14.73 -4.84 15.42
N GLY A 38 14.99 -4.95 14.14
CA GLY A 38 16.24 -5.52 13.63
C GLY A 38 16.66 -4.93 12.29
N PRO A 39 17.80 -5.38 11.73
CA PRO A 39 18.31 -4.89 10.47
C PRO A 39 17.35 -5.25 9.32
N SER A 40 16.98 -4.25 8.53
CA SER A 40 16.11 -4.42 7.37
C SER A 40 16.82 -4.96 6.12
N ARG A 41 18.14 -5.14 6.16
CA ARG A 41 18.95 -5.54 5.00
C ARG A 41 18.38 -6.75 4.27
N ALA A 42 18.00 -7.79 5.00
CA ALA A 42 17.48 -9.01 4.42
C ALA A 42 16.15 -8.82 3.64
N LEU A 43 15.35 -7.80 3.99
CA LEU A 43 14.15 -7.45 3.23
C LEU A 43 14.51 -6.85 1.87
N PHE A 44 15.52 -5.98 1.83
CA PHE A 44 16.01 -5.39 0.57
C PHE A 44 16.66 -6.44 -0.32
N ASP A 45 17.44 -7.35 0.27
CA ASP A 45 18.05 -8.46 -0.47
C ASP A 45 16.95 -9.36 -1.07
N ALA A 46 15.91 -9.73 -0.31
CA ALA A 46 14.79 -10.51 -0.82
C ALA A 46 14.02 -9.78 -1.94
N LEU A 47 13.74 -8.48 -1.80
CA LEU A 47 13.09 -7.70 -2.85
C LEU A 47 13.92 -7.71 -4.15
N HIS A 48 15.24 -7.52 -4.02
CA HIS A 48 16.18 -7.54 -5.14
C HIS A 48 16.25 -8.91 -5.81
N ASP A 49 16.43 -9.97 -5.02
CA ASP A 49 16.64 -11.34 -5.52
C ASP A 49 15.39 -11.89 -6.25
N HIS A 50 14.20 -11.47 -5.83
CA HIS A 50 12.95 -11.81 -6.51
C HIS A 50 12.63 -10.88 -7.68
N GLY A 51 13.35 -9.77 -7.82
CA GLY A 51 13.12 -8.80 -8.89
C GLY A 51 11.76 -8.09 -8.83
N ALA A 52 11.06 -8.15 -7.70
CA ALA A 52 9.72 -7.57 -7.55
C ALA A 52 9.75 -6.03 -7.48
N ALA A 53 8.66 -5.41 -7.91
CA ALA A 53 8.48 -3.95 -7.82
C ALA A 53 8.27 -3.47 -6.38
N VAL A 54 7.47 -4.24 -5.65
CA VAL A 54 7.03 -3.90 -4.30
C VAL A 54 6.97 -5.16 -3.44
N MET A 55 7.34 -5.03 -2.16
CA MET A 55 7.11 -6.06 -1.16
C MET A 55 6.12 -5.55 -0.11
N LEU A 56 5.08 -6.34 0.19
CA LEU A 56 3.94 -5.99 1.03
C LEU A 56 3.49 -7.15 1.92
N HIS A 57 2.74 -6.82 2.96
CA HIS A 57 1.95 -7.80 3.72
C HIS A 57 0.56 -8.00 3.13
N ARG A 58 0.03 -9.23 3.23
CA ARG A 58 -1.41 -9.46 3.11
C ARG A 58 -2.12 -8.91 4.34
N HIS A 59 -3.33 -8.39 4.14
CA HIS A 59 -4.13 -7.92 5.25
C HIS A 59 -4.51 -9.11 6.17
N PRO A 60 -4.28 -9.02 7.50
CA PRO A 60 -4.37 -10.19 8.39
C PRO A 60 -5.80 -10.68 8.65
N LEU A 61 -6.82 -9.86 8.39
CA LEU A 61 -8.22 -10.14 8.76
C LEU A 61 -9.19 -10.15 7.58
N ARG A 62 -8.80 -9.63 6.44
CA ARG A 62 -9.64 -9.47 5.26
C ARG A 62 -8.84 -9.78 4.01
N ASP A 63 -9.51 -10.31 3.00
CA ASP A 63 -8.88 -10.75 1.76
C ASP A 63 -9.48 -10.07 0.51
N SER A 64 -10.49 -9.22 0.67
CA SER A 64 -11.11 -8.51 -0.44
C SER A 64 -11.39 -7.04 -0.15
N VAL A 65 -11.45 -6.24 -1.22
CA VAL A 65 -11.79 -4.82 -1.16
C VAL A 65 -13.22 -4.62 -0.67
N ALA A 66 -14.15 -5.52 -1.02
CA ALA A 66 -15.52 -5.46 -0.52
C ALA A 66 -15.61 -5.67 0.99
N GLN A 67 -14.85 -6.60 1.55
CA GLN A 67 -14.78 -6.81 3.01
C GLN A 67 -14.19 -5.58 3.72
N GLU A 68 -13.12 -4.99 3.18
CA GLU A 68 -12.55 -3.76 3.73
C GLU A 68 -13.54 -2.61 3.67
N ALA A 69 -14.22 -2.41 2.54
CA ALA A 69 -15.21 -1.36 2.36
C ALA A 69 -16.37 -1.50 3.37
N ASN A 70 -16.88 -2.71 3.59
CA ASN A 70 -17.95 -2.97 4.57
C ASN A 70 -17.48 -2.64 6.00
N ALA A 71 -16.27 -3.03 6.37
CA ALA A 71 -15.71 -2.73 7.69
C ALA A 71 -15.52 -1.22 7.90
N VAL A 72 -15.17 -0.52 6.85
CA VAL A 72 -14.95 0.92 6.84
C VAL A 72 -16.27 1.70 6.87
N LEU A 73 -17.26 1.30 6.07
CA LEU A 73 -18.59 1.92 6.06
C LEU A 73 -19.34 1.74 7.39
N GLY A 74 -19.09 0.63 8.08
CA GLY A 74 -19.61 0.37 9.43
C GLY A 74 -18.89 1.13 10.56
N SER A 75 -17.78 1.81 10.27
CA SER A 75 -17.01 2.57 11.25
C SER A 75 -17.25 4.07 11.09
N SER A 76 -17.39 4.80 12.21
CA SER A 76 -17.54 6.27 12.23
C SER A 76 -16.29 7.04 11.71
N LYS A 77 -15.27 6.33 11.22
CA LYS A 77 -13.97 6.89 10.83
C LYS A 77 -13.93 7.49 9.43
N ILE A 78 -14.97 7.35 8.61
CA ILE A 78 -15.00 7.91 7.26
C ILE A 78 -16.11 8.93 7.13
N GLY A 79 -15.71 10.19 7.01
CA GLY A 79 -16.59 11.30 6.67
C GLY A 79 -17.08 11.34 5.21
N ALA A 80 -16.84 10.29 4.42
CA ALA A 80 -17.15 10.26 2.99
C ALA A 80 -17.62 8.88 2.52
N SER A 81 -18.72 8.38 3.10
CA SER A 81 -19.30 7.10 2.66
C SER A 81 -19.73 7.09 1.19
N SER A 82 -20.09 8.24 0.61
CA SER A 82 -20.41 8.37 -0.81
C SER A 82 -19.18 8.15 -1.69
N LEU A 83 -18.05 8.82 -1.40
CA LEU A 83 -16.83 8.70 -2.19
C LEU A 83 -16.27 7.27 -2.20
N CYS A 84 -16.40 6.54 -1.09
CA CYS A 84 -16.03 5.13 -1.05
C CYS A 84 -16.91 4.28 -1.97
N LYS A 85 -18.22 4.53 -2.02
CA LYS A 85 -19.14 3.83 -2.93
C LYS A 85 -18.84 4.17 -4.39
N ASP A 86 -18.59 5.44 -4.68
CA ASP A 86 -18.26 5.90 -6.04
C ASP A 86 -16.95 5.28 -6.54
N GLU A 87 -15.95 5.14 -5.65
CA GLU A 87 -14.69 4.47 -5.95
C GLU A 87 -14.90 2.99 -6.30
N LEU A 88 -15.61 2.25 -5.47
CA LEU A 88 -15.89 0.83 -5.69
C LEU A 88 -16.72 0.60 -6.96
N GLU A 89 -17.70 1.46 -7.22
CA GLU A 89 -18.49 1.38 -8.43
C GLU A 89 -17.66 1.63 -9.68
N ALA A 90 -16.73 2.59 -9.64
CA ALA A 90 -15.79 2.82 -10.72
C ALA A 90 -14.91 1.60 -11.00
N TYR A 91 -14.41 0.92 -9.97
CA TYR A 91 -13.61 -0.30 -10.11
C TYR A 91 -14.42 -1.45 -10.73
N ARG A 92 -15.67 -1.65 -10.28
CA ARG A 92 -16.58 -2.67 -10.85
C ARG A 92 -16.87 -2.44 -12.32
N ARG A 93 -17.09 -1.18 -12.73
CA ARG A 93 -17.33 -0.84 -14.15
C ARG A 93 -16.13 -1.16 -15.04
N GLU A 94 -14.93 -1.12 -14.49
CA GLU A 94 -13.71 -1.48 -15.20
C GLU A 94 -13.41 -3.00 -15.16
N GLY A 95 -14.26 -3.79 -14.50
CA GLY A 95 -14.12 -5.24 -14.40
C GLY A 95 -13.11 -5.69 -13.34
N PHE A 96 -12.84 -4.86 -12.32
CA PHE A 96 -11.96 -5.23 -11.22
C PHE A 96 -12.50 -6.45 -10.47
N PRO A 97 -11.79 -7.58 -10.44
CA PRO A 97 -12.20 -8.76 -9.68
C PRO A 97 -11.85 -8.57 -8.20
N ASP A 98 -12.78 -8.89 -7.30
CA ASP A 98 -12.59 -8.67 -5.86
C ASP A 98 -11.81 -9.83 -5.16
N ASP A 99 -11.14 -10.68 -5.93
CA ASP A 99 -10.36 -11.83 -5.46
C ASP A 99 -8.83 -11.67 -5.61
N VAL A 100 -8.37 -10.46 -5.91
CA VAL A 100 -6.93 -10.18 -6.05
C VAL A 100 -6.18 -10.12 -4.71
N GLY A 101 -6.89 -10.26 -3.60
CA GLY A 101 -6.36 -10.13 -2.25
C GLY A 101 -6.35 -8.69 -1.75
N LEU A 102 -6.13 -8.53 -0.45
CA LEU A 102 -6.04 -7.22 0.20
C LEU A 102 -4.64 -7.00 0.77
N ALA A 103 -4.03 -5.88 0.41
CA ALA A 103 -2.72 -5.49 0.90
C ALA A 103 -2.81 -4.69 2.20
N GLU A 104 -1.94 -5.00 3.16
CA GLU A 104 -1.68 -4.13 4.30
C GLU A 104 -0.56 -3.15 3.94
N THR A 105 -0.86 -1.87 3.91
CA THR A 105 0.04 -0.81 3.41
C THR A 105 0.86 -0.11 4.49
N GLY A 106 0.83 -0.62 5.72
CA GLY A 106 1.61 -0.08 6.84
C GLY A 106 3.11 -0.32 6.74
N ILE A 107 3.51 -1.33 5.95
CA ILE A 107 4.91 -1.63 5.63
C ILE A 107 5.01 -1.86 4.13
N ILE A 108 5.81 -1.06 3.44
CA ILE A 108 5.98 -1.14 1.99
C ILE A 108 7.46 -0.99 1.64
N LEU A 109 8.05 -2.01 1.01
CA LEU A 109 9.34 -1.87 0.34
C LEU A 109 9.10 -1.63 -1.14
N LYS A 110 9.93 -0.80 -1.77
CA LYS A 110 9.86 -0.48 -3.19
C LYS A 110 11.23 -0.53 -3.83
N ASN A 111 11.30 -1.16 -5.00
CA ASN A 111 12.42 -1.10 -5.90
C ASN A 111 12.23 0.10 -6.84
N HIS A 112 13.02 1.16 -6.66
CA HIS A 112 12.86 2.43 -7.38
C HIS A 112 13.12 2.31 -8.89
N HIS A 113 13.89 1.32 -9.30
CA HIS A 113 14.26 1.09 -10.71
C HIS A 113 13.34 0.09 -11.43
N HIS A 114 12.35 -0.46 -10.73
CA HIS A 114 11.44 -1.41 -11.36
C HIS A 114 10.54 -0.70 -12.39
N PRO A 115 10.42 -1.20 -13.64
CA PRO A 115 9.75 -0.48 -14.73
C PRO A 115 8.26 -0.22 -14.51
N GLN A 116 7.60 -1.02 -13.66
CA GLN A 116 6.18 -0.85 -13.34
C GLN A 116 5.94 0.13 -12.20
N LEU A 117 6.97 0.46 -11.38
CA LEU A 117 6.75 1.17 -10.12
C LEU A 117 6.14 2.55 -10.33
N ASP A 118 6.74 3.37 -11.17
CA ASP A 118 6.34 4.77 -11.33
C ASP A 118 4.88 4.89 -11.78
N ARG A 119 4.47 4.12 -12.80
CA ARG A 119 3.09 4.08 -13.28
C ARG A 119 2.09 3.64 -12.21
N ALA A 120 2.44 2.61 -11.44
CA ALA A 120 1.55 2.09 -10.40
C ALA A 120 1.40 3.10 -9.26
N MET A 121 2.48 3.69 -8.81
CA MET A 121 2.47 4.66 -7.71
C MET A 121 1.79 5.98 -8.10
N GLU A 122 1.93 6.43 -9.35
CA GLU A 122 1.20 7.58 -9.88
C GLU A 122 -0.31 7.31 -9.91
N LEU A 123 -0.74 6.13 -10.38
CA LEU A 123 -2.15 5.76 -10.34
C LEU A 123 -2.67 5.76 -8.90
N TRP A 124 -1.90 5.20 -7.95
CA TRP A 124 -2.31 5.19 -6.54
C TRP A 124 -2.50 6.59 -5.98
N TRP A 125 -1.58 7.50 -6.27
CA TRP A 125 -1.69 8.89 -5.88
C TRP A 125 -2.91 9.58 -6.51
N THR A 126 -3.14 9.39 -7.81
CA THR A 126 -4.29 9.95 -8.54
C THR A 126 -5.64 9.49 -7.96
N LEU A 127 -5.75 8.20 -7.60
CA LEU A 127 -6.96 7.67 -6.96
C LEU A 127 -7.20 8.32 -5.59
N PHE A 128 -6.14 8.52 -4.82
CA PHE A 128 -6.27 9.23 -3.55
C PHE A 128 -6.70 10.69 -3.74
N GLU A 129 -6.12 11.41 -4.69
CA GLU A 129 -6.56 12.80 -4.99
C GLU A 129 -8.04 12.86 -5.38
N LYS A 130 -8.50 11.86 -6.12
CA LYS A 130 -9.89 11.80 -6.59
C LYS A 130 -10.88 11.41 -5.49
N TYR A 131 -10.57 10.41 -4.69
CA TYR A 131 -11.53 9.81 -3.76
C TYR A 131 -11.22 10.11 -2.28
N ALA A 132 -9.97 10.39 -1.94
CA ALA A 132 -9.50 10.67 -0.57
C ALA A 132 -9.87 9.59 0.48
N THR A 133 -10.12 8.36 0.04
CA THR A 133 -10.59 7.23 0.85
C THR A 133 -9.42 6.53 1.58
N ARG A 134 -9.53 5.24 1.82
CA ARG A 134 -8.45 4.45 2.39
C ARG A 134 -7.56 3.87 1.30
N ASP A 135 -6.28 3.92 1.53
CA ASP A 135 -5.23 3.33 0.70
C ASP A 135 -5.41 1.82 0.48
N GLN A 136 -5.95 1.10 1.46
CA GLN A 136 -6.28 -0.32 1.36
C GLN A 136 -7.43 -0.63 0.39
N LEU A 137 -8.28 0.36 0.05
CA LEU A 137 -9.32 0.19 -0.97
C LEU A 137 -8.76 0.34 -2.39
N SER A 138 -7.86 1.33 -2.58
CA SER A 138 -7.33 1.65 -3.90
C SER A 138 -6.13 0.80 -4.31
N PHE A 139 -5.30 0.36 -3.38
CA PHE A 139 -4.04 -0.31 -3.73
C PHE A 139 -4.24 -1.68 -4.43
N PRO A 140 -5.19 -2.56 -4.03
CA PRO A 140 -5.49 -3.78 -4.78
C PRO A 140 -5.94 -3.52 -6.23
N TYR A 141 -6.73 -2.48 -6.44
CA TYR A 141 -7.09 -2.06 -7.79
C TYR A 141 -5.86 -1.60 -8.60
N VAL A 142 -4.93 -0.85 -7.98
CA VAL A 142 -3.67 -0.46 -8.63
C VAL A 142 -2.85 -1.68 -9.04
N ILE A 143 -2.70 -2.67 -8.14
CA ILE A 143 -2.00 -3.93 -8.44
C ILE A 143 -2.60 -4.58 -9.71
N TRP A 144 -3.91 -4.79 -9.70
CA TRP A 144 -4.62 -5.41 -10.83
C TRP A 144 -4.50 -4.60 -12.12
N LYS A 145 -4.75 -3.29 -12.06
CA LYS A 145 -4.81 -2.41 -13.23
C LYS A 145 -3.47 -2.23 -13.92
N THR A 146 -2.38 -2.26 -13.16
CA THR A 146 -1.02 -2.03 -13.69
C THR A 146 -0.25 -3.32 -13.92
N GLY A 147 -0.73 -4.45 -13.40
CA GLY A 147 0.02 -5.71 -13.35
C GLY A 147 1.26 -5.59 -12.45
N LEU A 148 1.20 -4.76 -11.40
CA LEU A 148 2.34 -4.50 -10.51
C LEU A 148 2.86 -5.80 -9.90
N ASP A 149 4.14 -6.05 -10.06
CA ASP A 149 4.80 -7.23 -9.51
C ASP A 149 5.00 -7.11 -8.00
N ILE A 150 4.40 -8.02 -7.25
CA ILE A 150 4.34 -8.01 -5.78
C ILE A 150 5.00 -9.25 -5.20
N LEU A 151 5.95 -9.03 -4.30
CA LEU A 151 6.42 -10.06 -3.36
C LEU A 151 5.66 -9.93 -2.05
N TRP A 152 4.92 -10.98 -1.67
CA TRP A 152 4.26 -11.00 -0.38
C TRP A 152 5.25 -11.38 0.72
N ILE A 153 5.28 -10.59 1.78
CA ILE A 153 6.23 -10.80 2.89
C ILE A 153 6.07 -12.18 3.58
N LEU A 154 4.87 -12.77 3.58
CA LEU A 154 4.64 -14.13 4.11
C LEU A 154 5.30 -15.22 3.25
N ASP A 155 5.63 -14.94 2.00
CA ASP A 155 6.37 -15.85 1.13
C ASP A 155 7.88 -15.89 1.51
N VAL A 156 8.28 -15.04 2.49
CA VAL A 156 9.62 -15.00 3.10
C VAL A 156 9.51 -15.21 4.63
N PRO A 157 9.10 -16.36 5.11
CA PRO A 157 8.57 -16.59 6.48
C PRO A 157 9.52 -16.28 7.62
N PHE A 158 10.83 -16.39 7.40
CA PHE A 158 11.82 -16.32 8.46
C PHE A 158 12.17 -14.90 8.93
N LEU A 159 11.94 -13.89 8.10
CA LEU A 159 12.49 -12.57 8.32
C LEU A 159 11.59 -11.62 9.12
N LEU A 160 10.29 -11.83 9.10
CA LEU A 160 9.35 -10.79 9.51
C LEU A 160 9.02 -10.73 10.99
N GLN A 161 8.81 -11.86 11.63
CA GLN A 161 8.46 -11.87 13.06
C GLN A 161 9.54 -11.28 13.97
N LYS A 162 10.78 -11.14 13.43
CA LYS A 162 11.92 -10.59 14.16
C LYS A 162 12.26 -9.14 13.80
N ILE A 163 11.69 -8.61 12.71
CA ILE A 163 12.07 -7.28 12.21
C ILE A 163 11.08 -6.21 12.60
N PHE A 164 9.79 -6.52 12.73
CA PHE A 164 8.75 -5.53 13.02
C PHE A 164 7.94 -5.87 14.26
N ASP A 165 7.56 -4.83 15.00
CA ASP A 165 6.61 -4.88 16.11
C ASP A 165 5.55 -3.79 15.90
N ILE A 166 4.27 -4.16 16.01
CA ILE A 166 3.15 -3.24 15.87
C ILE A 166 2.77 -2.75 17.26
N MET A 167 3.03 -1.49 17.53
CA MET A 167 2.62 -0.84 18.76
C MET A 167 1.13 -0.50 18.70
N PHE A 168 0.29 -1.29 19.34
CA PHE A 168 -1.10 -0.91 19.54
C PHE A 168 -1.14 0.30 20.50
N ARG A 169 -1.65 1.44 20.01
CA ARG A 169 -2.04 2.52 20.92
C ARG A 169 -3.20 2.01 21.77
N LYS A 170 -2.97 1.90 23.07
CA LYS A 170 -4.03 1.71 24.07
C LYS A 170 -4.92 2.95 24.13
#